data_69f23ea0bc8cbd5f4e79ca5ceab3f46e
#
_entry.id   69f23ea0bc8cbd5f4e79ca5ceab3f46e
#
_cell.length_a   1.000
_cell.length_b   1.000
_cell.length_c   1.000
_cell.angle_alpha   90.00
_cell.angle_beta   90.00
_cell.angle_gamma   90.00
#
_symmetry.space_group_name_H-M   'P 1'
#
loop_
_entity.id
_entity.type
_entity.pdbx_description
1 polymer ?
#
loop_
_entity_poly.entity_id
_entity_poly.type
_entity_poly.pdbx_seq_one_letter_code
_entity_poly.pdbx_strand_id
1 'polypeptide(L)'
;ESPDPLVAYRWTNPRASDGLESYLLTPVSVGIDRPENVKRIGKKTAAIRVDGPCDLMFDFGRVSAGWLEFDSDDLDGEVEMSISEYTEPAVLNAGAQHPHKTAVPVRYGNTYRLELNTELYEGVRYGWIHVRSLRRPATISAVRLVCQTKPANYEGSFRCSDPTLTRIWYTGAYTVKLNLLKEYFGAILMERSDRHSWTGDAHPSQAASMVAFGNYDFVKQNLYYTSTQFNGIAGYSLYWVLSLIDYYNYTGDRQTLDSLTDNACKKLDVAYAHYGTNPDLQFHGWDERLGAGFENPNCDESQNTYKMLSIRAWNEFAAAMDACGRSDLAAKYRAYVDEKSRE
;
A
#
# COMPACT_ATOMS: atom_id res chain seq x y z
N GLU A 1 -18.56 21.12 -17.58
CA GLU A 1 -17.89 19.94 -17.02
C GLU A 1 -16.89 19.41 -18.01
N SER A 2 -15.66 19.15 -17.55
CA SER A 2 -14.65 18.55 -18.41
C SER A 2 -14.99 17.09 -18.66
N PRO A 3 -14.97 16.60 -19.91
CA PRO A 3 -15.14 15.18 -20.21
C PRO A 3 -13.89 14.36 -19.85
N ASP A 4 -12.79 15.01 -19.46
CA ASP A 4 -11.55 14.32 -19.08
C ASP A 4 -11.68 13.74 -17.66
N PRO A 5 -11.69 12.40 -17.49
CA PRO A 5 -11.79 11.76 -16.19
C PRO A 5 -10.67 12.18 -15.23
N LEU A 6 -9.47 12.43 -15.75
CA LEU A 6 -8.33 12.86 -14.93
C LEU A 6 -8.54 14.26 -14.35
N VAL A 7 -9.21 15.15 -15.09
CA VAL A 7 -9.57 16.48 -14.59
C VAL A 7 -10.66 16.39 -13.53
N ALA A 8 -11.72 15.62 -13.79
CA ALA A 8 -12.77 15.35 -12.82
C ALA A 8 -12.19 14.72 -11.54
N TYR A 9 -11.20 13.84 -11.73
CA TYR A 9 -10.53 13.14 -10.65
C TYR A 9 -9.71 14.08 -9.76
N ARG A 10 -8.90 14.94 -10.36
CA ARG A 10 -8.15 15.96 -9.61
C ARG A 10 -9.07 16.88 -8.82
N TRP A 11 -10.27 17.07 -9.31
CA TRP A 11 -11.27 17.90 -8.64
C TRP A 11 -11.90 17.18 -7.45
N THR A 12 -12.16 15.87 -7.55
CA THR A 12 -12.67 15.05 -6.46
C THR A 12 -11.61 14.66 -5.44
N ASN A 13 -10.34 14.68 -5.81
CA ASN A 13 -9.21 14.49 -4.89
C ASN A 13 -8.68 15.86 -4.44
N PRO A 14 -8.98 16.30 -3.21
CA PRO A 14 -8.52 17.60 -2.71
C PRO A 14 -6.99 17.70 -2.55
N ARG A 15 -6.26 16.61 -2.77
CA ARG A 15 -4.81 16.52 -2.63
C ARG A 15 -4.09 16.37 -3.96
N ALA A 16 -4.52 17.08 -4.98
CA ALA A 16 -3.82 17.09 -6.28
C ALA A 16 -2.33 17.53 -6.19
N SER A 17 -1.94 18.15 -5.07
CA SER A 17 -0.56 18.55 -4.76
C SER A 17 0.34 17.43 -4.26
N ASP A 18 -0.16 16.21 -4.12
CA ASP A 18 0.58 15.07 -3.52
C ASP A 18 1.75 14.57 -4.37
N GLY A 19 1.93 15.11 -5.57
CA GLY A 19 3.00 14.74 -6.48
C GLY A 19 2.84 13.32 -7.05
N LEU A 20 1.61 12.82 -7.13
CA LEU A 20 1.31 11.56 -7.81
C LEU A 20 1.20 11.81 -9.31
N GLU A 21 1.76 10.89 -10.09
CA GLU A 21 1.57 10.83 -11.54
C GLU A 21 0.47 9.85 -11.89
N SER A 22 -0.34 10.22 -12.88
CA SER A 22 -1.43 9.39 -13.38
C SER A 22 -1.08 8.84 -14.76
N TYR A 23 -1.42 7.57 -15.00
CA TYR A 23 -1.30 6.92 -16.30
C TYR A 23 -2.47 5.97 -16.53
N LEU A 24 -2.72 5.65 -17.80
CA LEU A 24 -3.81 4.76 -18.19
C LEU A 24 -3.28 3.38 -18.58
N LEU A 25 -3.94 2.34 -18.09
CA LEU A 25 -3.75 0.98 -18.58
C LEU A 25 -5.00 0.54 -19.33
N THR A 26 -4.78 -0.05 -20.51
CA THR A 26 -5.83 -0.70 -21.30
C THR A 26 -5.81 -2.21 -21.04
N PRO A 27 -6.96 -2.90 -21.10
CA PRO A 27 -7.00 -4.34 -20.92
C PRO A 27 -6.18 -5.09 -21.99
N VAL A 28 -5.51 -6.14 -21.56
CA VAL A 28 -4.80 -7.07 -22.48
C VAL A 28 -5.72 -8.18 -22.98
N SER A 29 -6.78 -8.50 -22.22
CA SER A 29 -7.80 -9.46 -22.61
C SER A 29 -9.15 -9.16 -21.95
N VAL A 30 -10.20 -9.74 -22.50
CA VAL A 30 -11.55 -9.72 -21.94
C VAL A 30 -12.15 -11.11 -21.94
N GLY A 31 -12.66 -11.53 -20.78
CA GLY A 31 -13.51 -12.69 -20.57
C GLY A 31 -14.99 -12.30 -20.61
N ILE A 32 -15.84 -13.15 -21.12
CA ILE A 32 -17.27 -12.89 -21.28
C ILE A 32 -18.02 -14.13 -20.83
N ASP A 33 -18.94 -14.00 -19.86
CA ASP A 33 -19.69 -15.14 -19.34
C ASP A 33 -20.90 -15.51 -20.20
N ARG A 34 -21.52 -14.54 -20.87
CA ARG A 34 -22.69 -14.72 -21.75
C ARG A 34 -22.43 -14.19 -23.14
N PRO A 35 -21.65 -14.93 -23.93
CA PRO A 35 -21.18 -14.46 -25.25
C PRO A 35 -22.32 -14.23 -26.24
N GLU A 36 -23.48 -14.87 -26.08
CA GLU A 36 -24.67 -14.64 -26.89
C GLU A 36 -25.18 -13.19 -26.79
N ASN A 37 -24.97 -12.52 -25.65
CA ASN A 37 -25.39 -11.14 -25.40
C ASN A 37 -24.31 -10.12 -25.77
N VAL A 38 -23.20 -10.55 -26.39
CA VAL A 38 -22.03 -9.67 -26.55
C VAL A 38 -21.48 -9.76 -27.97
N LYS A 39 -21.24 -8.59 -28.58
CA LYS A 39 -20.54 -8.47 -29.87
C LYS A 39 -19.34 -7.54 -29.74
N ARG A 40 -18.17 -8.04 -30.06
CA ARG A 40 -16.97 -7.21 -30.10
C ARG A 40 -16.97 -6.32 -31.34
N ILE A 41 -16.70 -5.03 -31.15
CA ILE A 41 -16.59 -4.05 -32.21
C ILE A 41 -15.12 -3.60 -32.28
N GLY A 42 -14.50 -3.77 -33.44
CA GLY A 42 -13.10 -3.42 -33.64
C GLY A 42 -12.12 -4.48 -33.18
N LYS A 43 -10.86 -4.12 -33.18
CA LYS A 43 -9.75 -5.02 -32.82
C LYS A 43 -9.56 -5.04 -31.29
N LYS A 44 -9.36 -6.23 -30.71
CA LYS A 44 -9.12 -6.50 -29.29
C LYS A 44 -10.31 -6.05 -28.41
N THR A 45 -10.07 -5.14 -27.45
CA THR A 45 -11.03 -4.69 -26.43
C THR A 45 -11.53 -3.26 -26.67
N ALA A 46 -11.40 -2.73 -27.88
CA ALA A 46 -11.65 -1.31 -28.15
C ALA A 46 -13.11 -0.89 -27.91
N ALA A 47 -14.07 -1.72 -28.32
CA ALA A 47 -15.48 -1.52 -28.00
C ALA A 47 -16.21 -2.86 -27.94
N ILE A 48 -17.23 -2.94 -27.10
CA ILE A 48 -18.05 -4.12 -26.89
C ILE A 48 -19.52 -3.71 -26.93
N ARG A 49 -20.28 -4.27 -27.85
CA ARG A 49 -21.75 -4.12 -27.89
C ARG A 49 -22.35 -5.16 -26.99
N VAL A 50 -23.19 -4.74 -26.08
CA VAL A 50 -23.97 -5.59 -25.17
C VAL A 50 -25.45 -5.48 -25.48
N ASP A 51 -26.08 -6.62 -25.70
CA ASP A 51 -27.49 -6.70 -26.10
C ASP A 51 -28.39 -7.18 -24.93
N GLY A 52 -27.80 -7.62 -23.82
CA GLY A 52 -28.49 -8.11 -22.64
C GLY A 52 -27.58 -8.30 -21.42
N PRO A 53 -28.06 -8.87 -20.33
CA PRO A 53 -27.27 -9.13 -19.12
C PRO A 53 -26.06 -9.99 -19.41
N CYS A 54 -24.87 -9.56 -18.91
CA CYS A 54 -23.61 -10.28 -19.02
C CYS A 54 -22.60 -9.75 -18.01
N ASP A 55 -21.57 -10.55 -17.74
CA ASP A 55 -20.40 -10.12 -16.99
C ASP A 55 -19.18 -10.05 -17.94
N LEU A 56 -18.51 -8.92 -17.94
CA LEU A 56 -17.31 -8.66 -18.71
C LEU A 56 -16.13 -8.56 -17.76
N MET A 57 -15.18 -9.48 -17.84
CA MET A 57 -13.94 -9.46 -17.06
C MET A 57 -12.78 -8.95 -17.89
N PHE A 58 -12.12 -7.92 -17.45
CA PHE A 58 -10.97 -7.31 -18.10
C PHE A 58 -9.68 -7.61 -17.32
N ASP A 59 -8.70 -8.26 -17.95
CA ASP A 59 -7.35 -8.46 -17.40
C ASP A 59 -6.45 -7.31 -17.89
N PHE A 60 -5.83 -6.60 -16.96
CA PHE A 60 -4.85 -5.53 -17.25
C PHE A 60 -3.41 -6.03 -17.27
N GLY A 61 -3.20 -7.35 -17.12
CA GLY A 61 -1.91 -8.01 -17.26
C GLY A 61 -1.01 -7.96 -16.03
N ARG A 62 -1.25 -7.02 -15.12
CA ARG A 62 -0.50 -6.87 -13.86
C ARG A 62 -1.32 -6.10 -12.82
N VAL A 63 -1.00 -6.32 -11.56
CA VAL A 63 -1.54 -5.48 -10.48
C VAL A 63 -1.03 -4.06 -10.64
N SER A 64 -1.90 -3.08 -10.49
CA SER A 64 -1.57 -1.66 -10.50
C SER A 64 -2.43 -0.93 -9.46
N ALA A 65 -1.95 0.23 -9.02
CA ALA A 65 -2.69 1.09 -8.10
C ALA A 65 -3.61 2.01 -8.90
N GLY A 66 -4.92 1.79 -8.84
CA GLY A 66 -5.82 2.58 -9.67
C GLY A 66 -7.31 2.27 -9.44
N TRP A 67 -8.12 2.77 -10.35
CA TRP A 67 -9.56 2.56 -10.39
C TRP A 67 -10.04 2.27 -11.80
N LEU A 68 -11.17 1.56 -11.89
CA LEU A 68 -11.75 1.12 -13.14
C LEU A 68 -12.70 2.17 -13.71
N GLU A 69 -12.59 2.42 -15.01
CA GLU A 69 -13.49 3.26 -15.79
C GLU A 69 -13.85 2.62 -17.13
N PHE A 70 -15.01 3.00 -17.65
CA PHE A 70 -15.39 2.78 -19.04
C PHE A 70 -16.25 3.93 -19.55
N ASP A 71 -16.40 4.04 -20.86
CA ASP A 71 -17.27 5.02 -21.50
C ASP A 71 -18.46 4.34 -22.20
N SER A 72 -19.61 4.99 -22.12
CA SER A 72 -20.78 4.63 -22.90
C SER A 72 -21.69 5.84 -23.14
N ASP A 73 -22.06 6.07 -24.38
CA ASP A 73 -22.95 7.16 -24.77
C ASP A 73 -24.43 6.72 -24.74
N ASP A 74 -24.68 5.42 -24.80
CA ASP A 74 -26.00 4.84 -25.05
C ASP A 74 -26.46 3.85 -23.97
N LEU A 75 -25.77 3.78 -22.83
CA LEU A 75 -26.13 2.89 -21.73
C LEU A 75 -27.44 3.35 -21.06
N ASP A 76 -28.43 2.48 -21.14
CA ASP A 76 -29.74 2.63 -20.51
C ASP A 76 -30.12 1.31 -19.84
N GLY A 77 -29.79 1.21 -18.55
CA GLY A 77 -29.94 -0.01 -17.77
C GLY A 77 -29.19 0.04 -16.44
N GLU A 78 -29.10 -1.10 -15.80
CA GLU A 78 -28.41 -1.27 -14.53
C GLU A 78 -27.05 -1.92 -14.75
N VAL A 79 -26.02 -1.28 -14.23
CA VAL A 79 -24.63 -1.73 -14.31
C VAL A 79 -23.99 -1.62 -12.93
N GLU A 80 -23.25 -2.63 -12.58
CA GLU A 80 -22.35 -2.64 -11.43
C GLU A 80 -20.91 -2.90 -11.89
N MET A 81 -19.97 -2.54 -11.07
CA MET A 81 -18.56 -2.80 -11.32
C MET A 81 -17.90 -3.45 -10.12
N SER A 82 -16.82 -4.19 -10.36
CA SER A 82 -15.97 -4.75 -9.31
C SER A 82 -14.53 -4.83 -9.77
N ILE A 83 -13.64 -5.03 -8.83
CA ILE A 83 -12.20 -5.17 -9.06
C ILE A 83 -11.62 -6.29 -8.21
N SER A 84 -10.46 -6.80 -8.59
CA SER A 84 -9.69 -7.73 -7.78
C SER A 84 -8.24 -7.84 -8.29
N GLU A 85 -7.38 -8.36 -7.44
CA GLU A 85 -6.07 -8.90 -7.84
C GLU A 85 -6.19 -10.32 -8.40
N TYR A 86 -7.31 -11.00 -8.19
CA TYR A 86 -7.62 -12.38 -8.58
C TYR A 86 -8.64 -12.43 -9.70
N THR A 87 -8.86 -13.63 -10.24
CA THR A 87 -9.86 -13.89 -11.28
C THR A 87 -11.31 -13.98 -10.77
N GLU A 88 -11.53 -13.61 -9.52
CA GLU A 88 -12.85 -13.49 -8.90
C GLU A 88 -13.01 -12.10 -8.29
N PRO A 89 -14.21 -11.50 -8.36
CA PRO A 89 -14.46 -10.22 -7.71
C PRO A 89 -14.14 -10.26 -6.23
N ALA A 90 -13.30 -9.37 -5.76
CA ALA A 90 -12.90 -9.31 -4.37
C ALA A 90 -14.07 -8.88 -3.48
N VAL A 91 -14.05 -9.38 -2.26
CA VAL A 91 -14.85 -8.83 -1.17
C VAL A 91 -14.16 -7.55 -0.72
N LEU A 92 -14.76 -6.42 -1.08
CA LEU A 92 -14.23 -5.12 -0.74
C LEU A 92 -14.24 -4.95 0.76
N ASN A 93 -13.07 -4.93 1.30
CA ASN A 93 -12.67 -4.69 2.67
C ASN A 93 -13.65 -5.05 3.78
N ALA A 94 -13.50 -6.25 4.31
CA ALA A 94 -14.26 -6.71 5.46
C ALA A 94 -14.04 -5.86 6.74
N GLY A 95 -12.92 -5.17 6.83
CA GLY A 95 -12.59 -4.37 8.04
C GLY A 95 -13.12 -2.95 7.99
N ALA A 96 -13.47 -2.42 6.82
CA ALA A 96 -13.86 -1.06 6.77
C ALA A 96 -15.33 -0.89 6.50
N GLN A 97 -15.88 -0.79 5.51
CA GLN A 97 -17.19 -0.18 5.45
C GLN A 97 -18.08 -0.76 4.35
N HIS A 98 -17.50 -1.53 3.44
CA HIS A 98 -18.23 -2.00 2.27
C HIS A 98 -17.89 -3.44 1.93
N PRO A 99 -18.56 -4.42 2.55
CA PRO A 99 -18.36 -5.84 2.24
C PRO A 99 -18.98 -6.25 0.89
N HIS A 100 -19.10 -5.32 -0.03
CA HIS A 100 -19.74 -5.56 -1.32
C HIS A 100 -18.72 -6.01 -2.35
N LYS A 101 -19.01 -7.09 -3.05
CA LYS A 101 -18.22 -7.54 -4.22
C LYS A 101 -18.41 -6.62 -5.43
N THR A 102 -19.53 -5.89 -5.48
CA THR A 102 -19.90 -5.01 -6.58
C THR A 102 -20.41 -3.68 -6.07
N ALA A 103 -20.23 -2.63 -6.86
CA ALA A 103 -20.78 -1.31 -6.59
C ALA A 103 -21.32 -0.68 -7.89
N VAL A 104 -22.32 0.16 -7.75
CA VAL A 104 -22.84 0.97 -8.85
C VAL A 104 -21.84 2.06 -9.17
N PRO A 105 -21.42 2.19 -10.43
CA PRO A 105 -20.46 3.24 -10.81
C PRO A 105 -21.07 4.64 -10.71
N VAL A 106 -20.21 5.60 -10.41
CA VAL A 106 -20.54 7.03 -10.52
C VAL A 106 -20.41 7.45 -11.99
N ARG A 107 -21.37 8.23 -12.47
CA ARG A 107 -21.40 8.70 -13.87
C ARG A 107 -20.94 10.14 -13.99
N TYR A 108 -19.95 10.37 -14.88
CA TYR A 108 -19.45 11.69 -15.26
C TYR A 108 -19.60 11.86 -16.78
N GLY A 109 -20.67 12.48 -17.21
CA GLY A 109 -21.00 12.57 -18.65
C GLY A 109 -21.25 11.18 -19.24
N ASN A 110 -20.39 10.71 -20.13
CA ASN A 110 -20.41 9.36 -20.70
C ASN A 110 -19.43 8.38 -20.01
N THR A 111 -18.66 8.84 -19.03
CA THR A 111 -17.73 8.01 -18.27
C THR A 111 -18.38 7.44 -17.01
N TYR A 112 -18.20 6.16 -16.81
CA TYR A 112 -18.63 5.40 -15.62
C TYR A 112 -17.38 5.00 -14.85
N ARG A 113 -17.31 5.38 -13.57
CA ARG A 113 -16.18 5.18 -12.68
C ARG A 113 -16.56 4.38 -11.46
N LEU A 114 -15.76 3.40 -11.11
CA LEU A 114 -15.88 2.70 -9.83
C LEU A 114 -15.23 3.52 -8.72
N GLU A 115 -16.04 4.02 -7.80
CA GLU A 115 -15.59 4.78 -6.63
C GLU A 115 -15.92 3.99 -5.35
N LEU A 116 -14.89 3.40 -4.75
CA LEU A 116 -15.03 2.55 -3.55
C LEU A 116 -14.71 3.28 -2.26
N ASN A 117 -13.84 4.28 -2.35
CA ASN A 117 -13.42 5.12 -1.23
C ASN A 117 -12.92 6.48 -1.72
N THR A 118 -12.65 7.40 -0.80
CA THR A 118 -12.23 8.77 -1.11
C THR A 118 -10.82 8.89 -1.69
N GLU A 119 -9.97 7.90 -1.48
CA GLU A 119 -8.61 7.88 -2.03
C GLU A 119 -8.55 7.35 -3.45
N LEU A 120 -9.59 6.66 -3.86
CA LEU A 120 -9.89 6.26 -5.23
C LEU A 120 -8.90 5.32 -5.92
N TYR A 121 -8.00 4.66 -5.25
CA TYR A 121 -7.20 3.62 -5.88
C TYR A 121 -7.04 2.40 -4.99
N GLU A 122 -7.02 1.27 -5.64
CA GLU A 122 -6.91 -0.06 -5.07
C GLU A 122 -5.83 -0.84 -5.84
N GLY A 123 -5.43 -2.00 -5.32
CA GLY A 123 -4.66 -2.97 -6.08
C GLY A 123 -5.56 -3.69 -7.08
N VAL A 124 -5.37 -3.45 -8.35
CA VAL A 124 -6.25 -3.97 -9.40
C VAL A 124 -5.43 -4.63 -10.50
N ARG A 125 -5.73 -5.89 -10.78
CA ARG A 125 -5.35 -6.57 -12.03
C ARG A 125 -6.54 -6.85 -12.90
N TYR A 126 -7.66 -7.26 -12.29
CA TYR A 126 -8.90 -7.60 -12.97
C TYR A 126 -10.00 -6.61 -12.61
N GLY A 127 -10.76 -6.21 -13.61
CA GLY A 127 -11.94 -5.37 -13.42
C GLY A 127 -13.14 -5.97 -14.12
N TRP A 128 -14.30 -5.86 -13.51
CA TRP A 128 -15.55 -6.37 -14.09
C TRP A 128 -16.52 -5.24 -14.33
N ILE A 129 -17.28 -5.39 -15.42
CA ILE A 129 -18.49 -4.65 -15.70
C ILE A 129 -19.63 -5.68 -15.73
N HIS A 130 -20.52 -5.57 -14.76
CA HIS A 130 -21.68 -6.44 -14.59
C HIS A 130 -22.91 -5.74 -15.15
N VAL A 131 -23.34 -6.09 -16.36
CA VAL A 131 -24.58 -5.60 -16.95
C VAL A 131 -25.72 -6.41 -16.38
N ARG A 132 -26.53 -5.82 -15.52
CA ARG A 132 -27.64 -6.49 -14.83
C ARG A 132 -28.91 -6.46 -15.65
N SER A 133 -29.21 -5.29 -16.26
CA SER A 133 -30.35 -5.13 -17.15
C SER A 133 -30.07 -4.05 -18.21
N LEU A 134 -30.68 -4.18 -19.37
CA LEU A 134 -30.68 -3.18 -20.43
C LEU A 134 -32.05 -2.98 -20.99
N ARG A 135 -32.45 -1.72 -21.22
CA ARG A 135 -33.68 -1.37 -21.95
C ARG A 135 -33.48 -1.39 -23.47
N ARG A 136 -32.22 -1.23 -23.90
CA ARG A 136 -31.78 -1.27 -25.29
C ARG A 136 -30.31 -1.67 -25.34
N PRO A 137 -29.85 -2.22 -26.46
CA PRO A 137 -28.43 -2.53 -26.65
C PRO A 137 -27.55 -1.31 -26.41
N ALA A 138 -26.41 -1.49 -25.73
CA ALA A 138 -25.47 -0.43 -25.38
C ALA A 138 -24.04 -0.77 -25.82
N THR A 139 -23.21 0.26 -25.98
CA THR A 139 -21.80 0.11 -26.32
C THR A 139 -20.93 0.50 -25.13
N ILE A 140 -20.10 -0.45 -24.70
CA ILE A 140 -19.05 -0.24 -23.70
C ILE A 140 -17.74 -0.03 -24.44
N SER A 141 -17.09 1.08 -24.17
CA SER A 141 -15.84 1.45 -24.85
C SER A 141 -14.82 2.02 -23.87
N ALA A 142 -13.60 2.21 -24.35
CA ALA A 142 -12.50 2.84 -23.60
C ALA A 142 -12.35 2.33 -22.16
N VAL A 143 -12.53 1.01 -21.96
CA VAL A 143 -12.31 0.39 -20.65
C VAL A 143 -10.85 0.56 -20.25
N ARG A 144 -10.61 1.08 -19.06
CA ARG A 144 -9.29 1.45 -18.58
C ARG A 144 -9.14 1.38 -17.07
N LEU A 145 -7.92 1.15 -16.60
CA LEU A 145 -7.52 1.55 -15.25
C LEU A 145 -6.88 2.93 -15.33
N VAL A 146 -7.34 3.82 -14.48
CA VAL A 146 -6.66 5.09 -14.21
C VAL A 146 -5.77 4.87 -13.01
N CYS A 147 -4.47 4.79 -13.24
CA CYS A 147 -3.47 4.45 -12.24
C CYS A 147 -2.79 5.70 -11.71
N GLN A 148 -2.48 5.69 -10.41
CA GLN A 148 -1.70 6.73 -9.77
C GLN A 148 -0.49 6.11 -9.06
N THR A 149 0.66 6.76 -9.13
CA THR A 149 1.86 6.36 -8.42
C THR A 149 2.73 7.57 -8.11
N LYS A 150 3.50 7.49 -7.02
CA LYS A 150 4.60 8.42 -6.80
C LYS A 150 5.71 8.13 -7.81
N PRO A 151 6.25 9.14 -8.51
CA PRO A 151 7.38 8.93 -9.40
C PRO A 151 8.56 8.32 -8.65
N ALA A 152 9.08 7.20 -9.16
CA ALA A 152 10.28 6.56 -8.65
C ALA A 152 11.02 5.87 -9.80
N ASN A 153 12.26 6.26 -10.03
CA ASN A 153 13.15 5.66 -11.01
C ASN A 153 14.00 4.57 -10.37
N TYR A 154 14.31 3.54 -11.14
CA TYR A 154 15.25 2.52 -10.69
C TYR A 154 16.67 3.07 -10.75
N GLU A 155 17.23 3.38 -9.57
CA GLU A 155 18.65 3.75 -9.41
C GLU A 155 19.50 2.50 -9.10
N GLY A 156 18.89 1.52 -8.43
CA GLY A 156 19.48 0.21 -8.20
C GLY A 156 19.08 -0.81 -9.25
N SER A 157 19.91 -1.84 -9.40
CA SER A 157 19.64 -2.95 -10.31
C SER A 157 20.17 -4.26 -9.75
N PHE A 158 19.52 -5.36 -10.10
CA PHE A 158 19.99 -6.70 -9.77
C PHE A 158 19.91 -7.62 -10.99
N ARG A 159 20.97 -8.36 -11.23
CA ARG A 159 21.02 -9.41 -12.26
C ARG A 159 21.96 -10.53 -11.81
N CYS A 160 21.52 -11.75 -12.03
CA CYS A 160 22.33 -12.95 -11.82
C CYS A 160 22.05 -14.00 -12.90
N SER A 161 22.74 -15.14 -12.82
CA SER A 161 22.54 -16.27 -13.75
C SER A 161 21.19 -16.96 -13.61
N ASP A 162 20.52 -16.82 -12.45
CA ASP A 162 19.16 -17.31 -12.25
C ASP A 162 18.12 -16.21 -12.60
N PRO A 163 17.37 -16.38 -13.70
CA PRO A 163 16.37 -15.39 -14.11
C PRO A 163 15.22 -15.27 -13.12
N THR A 164 14.97 -16.30 -12.29
CA THR A 164 13.93 -16.28 -11.26
C THR A 164 14.27 -15.30 -10.15
N LEU A 165 15.52 -15.34 -9.66
CA LEU A 165 15.99 -14.40 -8.64
C LEU A 165 15.97 -12.94 -9.16
N THR A 166 16.40 -12.73 -10.42
CA THR A 166 16.29 -11.41 -11.05
C THR A 166 14.84 -10.92 -11.07
N ARG A 167 13.91 -11.79 -11.47
CA ARG A 167 12.47 -11.45 -11.50
C ARG A 167 11.90 -11.18 -10.10
N ILE A 168 12.30 -11.95 -9.10
CA ILE A 168 11.87 -11.75 -7.70
C ILE A 168 12.27 -10.36 -7.22
N TRP A 169 13.52 -9.95 -7.48
CA TRP A 169 14.01 -8.63 -7.08
C TRP A 169 13.16 -7.49 -7.69
N TYR A 170 12.91 -7.53 -9.01
CA TYR A 170 12.11 -6.51 -9.68
C TYR A 170 10.62 -6.58 -9.30
N THR A 171 10.08 -7.75 -8.99
CA THR A 171 8.71 -7.89 -8.48
C THR A 171 8.59 -7.24 -7.09
N GLY A 172 9.56 -7.48 -6.19
CA GLY A 172 9.60 -6.83 -4.89
C GLY A 172 9.70 -5.30 -4.99
N ALA A 173 10.60 -4.80 -5.82
CA ALA A 173 10.73 -3.36 -6.08
C ALA A 173 9.43 -2.77 -6.64
N TYR A 174 8.80 -3.43 -7.60
CA TYR A 174 7.52 -2.99 -8.16
C TYR A 174 6.39 -2.97 -7.10
N THR A 175 6.34 -3.98 -6.23
CA THR A 175 5.38 -4.02 -5.11
C THR A 175 5.55 -2.82 -4.20
N VAL A 176 6.79 -2.46 -3.85
CA VAL A 176 7.07 -1.25 -3.07
C VAL A 176 6.64 0.00 -3.82
N LYS A 177 6.94 0.09 -5.13
CA LYS A 177 6.54 1.23 -5.96
C LYS A 177 5.03 1.47 -5.96
N LEU A 178 4.22 0.42 -5.99
CA LEU A 178 2.76 0.52 -5.90
C LEU A 178 2.28 1.10 -4.56
N ASN A 179 3.09 0.98 -3.52
CA ASN A 179 2.81 1.47 -2.16
C ASN A 179 3.48 2.82 -1.83
N LEU A 180 4.10 3.48 -2.81
CA LEU A 180 4.57 4.85 -2.64
C LEU A 180 3.37 5.79 -2.75
N LEU A 181 2.80 6.14 -1.60
CA LEU A 181 1.69 7.06 -1.53
C LEU A 181 2.20 8.51 -1.44
N LYS A 182 1.39 9.39 -0.98
CA LYS A 182 1.64 10.83 -0.93
C LYS A 182 2.93 11.18 -0.18
N GLU A 183 2.93 10.93 1.11
CA GLU A 183 3.98 11.33 2.07
C GLU A 183 4.53 10.14 2.86
N TYR A 184 4.00 8.94 2.63
CA TYR A 184 4.31 7.75 3.40
C TYR A 184 4.23 6.48 2.55
N PHE A 185 4.84 5.41 3.05
CA PHE A 185 4.66 4.08 2.49
C PHE A 185 3.28 3.54 2.87
N GLY A 186 2.50 3.15 1.88
CA GLY A 186 1.30 2.36 2.10
C GLY A 186 1.66 0.96 2.58
N ALA A 187 0.85 0.41 3.45
CA ALA A 187 1.06 -0.93 3.95
C ALA A 187 0.56 -1.98 2.98
N ILE A 188 -0.66 -1.79 2.49
CA ILE A 188 -1.37 -2.76 1.69
C ILE A 188 -2.12 -2.02 0.59
N LEU A 189 -1.76 -2.32 -0.64
CA LEU A 189 -2.50 -1.91 -1.80
C LEU A 189 -3.37 -3.07 -2.25
N MET A 190 -4.52 -3.21 -1.66
CA MET A 190 -5.52 -4.22 -1.99
C MET A 190 -6.92 -3.70 -1.62
N GLU A 191 -7.90 -4.56 -1.81
CA GLU A 191 -9.31 -4.25 -1.59
C GLU A 191 -9.68 -3.90 -0.14
N ARG A 192 -8.76 -4.05 0.79
CA ARG A 192 -8.98 -3.69 2.20
C ARG A 192 -9.02 -2.19 2.47
N SER A 193 -8.61 -1.38 1.54
CA SER A 193 -8.56 0.08 1.70
C SER A 193 -7.75 0.57 2.91
N ASP A 194 -6.70 -0.15 3.29
CA ASP A 194 -5.79 0.23 4.35
C ASP A 194 -4.95 1.45 3.92
N ARG A 195 -5.52 2.63 4.04
CA ARG A 195 -4.93 3.91 3.65
C ARG A 195 -4.15 4.56 4.78
N HIS A 196 -3.68 3.78 5.73
CA HIS A 196 -2.86 4.24 6.83
C HIS A 196 -1.38 4.00 6.56
N SER A 197 -0.55 4.82 7.19
CA SER A 197 0.86 4.53 7.34
C SER A 197 1.06 3.57 8.51
N TRP A 198 1.54 2.38 8.20
CA TRP A 198 1.88 1.36 9.21
C TRP A 198 3.40 1.27 9.31
N THR A 199 3.98 1.72 10.42
CA THR A 199 5.44 1.87 10.54
C THR A 199 6.21 0.55 10.51
N GLY A 200 5.58 -0.55 10.92
CA GLY A 200 6.16 -1.88 10.78
C GLY A 200 6.18 -2.37 9.34
N ASP A 201 5.10 -2.15 8.61
CA ASP A 201 5.02 -2.47 7.16
C ASP A 201 5.96 -1.57 6.34
N ALA A 202 6.11 -0.31 6.76
CA ALA A 202 7.00 0.64 6.10
C ALA A 202 8.48 0.27 6.25
N HIS A 203 8.88 -0.42 7.30
CA HIS A 203 10.30 -0.75 7.54
C HIS A 203 10.94 -1.56 6.40
N PRO A 204 10.44 -2.74 6.00
CA PRO A 204 10.98 -3.46 4.85
C PRO A 204 10.77 -2.73 3.53
N SER A 205 9.65 -2.01 3.37
CA SER A 205 9.38 -1.21 2.17
C SER A 205 10.39 -0.09 2.00
N GLN A 206 10.75 0.59 3.08
CA GLN A 206 11.78 1.61 3.09
C GLN A 206 13.16 1.04 2.71
N ALA A 207 13.54 -0.08 3.31
CA ALA A 207 14.81 -0.73 3.01
C ALA A 207 14.90 -1.11 1.52
N ALA A 208 13.86 -1.72 0.97
CA ALA A 208 13.79 -2.05 -0.45
C ALA A 208 13.78 -0.80 -1.34
N SER A 209 13.09 0.26 -0.93
CA SER A 209 13.00 1.52 -1.67
C SER A 209 14.35 2.23 -1.78
N MET A 210 15.12 2.28 -0.70
CA MET A 210 16.46 2.88 -0.70
C MET A 210 17.43 2.14 -1.64
N VAL A 211 17.29 0.81 -1.72
CA VAL A 211 18.13 -0.01 -2.62
C VAL A 211 17.67 0.10 -4.08
N ALA A 212 16.37 0.06 -4.33
CA ALA A 212 15.83 -0.01 -5.69
C ALA A 212 15.71 1.37 -6.35
N PHE A 213 15.35 2.38 -5.60
CA PHE A 213 14.99 3.69 -6.14
C PHE A 213 15.88 4.83 -5.65
N GLY A 214 16.63 4.65 -4.55
CA GLY A 214 17.41 5.75 -3.99
C GLY A 214 16.58 6.99 -3.62
N ASN A 215 15.29 6.84 -3.38
CA ASN A 215 14.36 7.94 -3.14
C ASN A 215 14.40 8.44 -1.70
N TYR A 216 15.58 8.85 -1.25
CA TYR A 216 15.84 9.25 0.14
C TYR A 216 14.97 10.40 0.63
N ASP A 217 14.57 11.33 -0.25
CA ASP A 217 13.67 12.41 0.11
C ASP A 217 12.29 11.90 0.51
N PHE A 218 11.78 10.92 -0.21
CA PHE A 218 10.50 10.28 0.12
C PHE A 218 10.60 9.51 1.45
N VAL A 219 11.70 8.78 1.67
CA VAL A 219 11.97 8.08 2.94
C VAL A 219 12.02 9.06 4.10
N LYS A 220 12.71 10.18 3.94
CA LYS A 220 12.77 11.26 4.92
C LYS A 220 11.38 11.80 5.23
N GLN A 221 10.59 12.07 4.21
CA GLN A 221 9.21 12.56 4.36
C GLN A 221 8.34 11.55 5.14
N ASN A 222 8.45 10.25 4.82
CA ASN A 222 7.76 9.18 5.54
C ASN A 222 8.16 9.15 7.02
N LEU A 223 9.45 9.30 7.36
CA LEU A 223 9.92 9.32 8.75
C LEU A 223 9.31 10.49 9.55
N TYR A 224 9.27 11.69 8.97
CA TYR A 224 8.60 12.83 9.61
C TYR A 224 7.11 12.61 9.76
N TYR A 225 6.43 12.17 8.70
CA TYR A 225 4.99 11.93 8.70
C TYR A 225 4.56 10.91 9.77
N THR A 226 5.37 9.87 9.98
CA THR A 226 5.08 8.78 10.90
C THR A 226 5.72 8.94 12.29
N SER A 227 6.44 10.03 12.54
CA SER A 227 7.28 10.21 13.73
C SER A 227 6.56 10.03 15.07
N THR A 228 5.30 10.45 15.15
CA THR A 228 4.50 10.35 16.37
C THR A 228 3.63 9.09 16.45
N GLN A 229 3.62 8.26 15.42
CA GLN A 229 2.74 7.11 15.34
C GLN A 229 3.25 5.91 16.13
N PHE A 230 2.33 5.18 16.72
CA PHE A 230 2.53 3.88 17.37
C PHE A 230 1.69 2.77 16.71
N ASN A 231 0.68 3.12 15.93
CA ASN A 231 -0.22 2.25 15.19
C ASN A 231 -1.00 1.20 16.02
N GLY A 232 -1.00 1.30 17.35
CA GLY A 232 -1.63 0.29 18.21
C GLY A 232 -0.92 -1.08 18.23
N ILE A 233 0.29 -1.17 17.67
CA ILE A 233 1.09 -2.40 17.57
C ILE A 233 2.45 -2.17 18.21
N ALA A 234 2.77 -2.93 19.26
CA ALA A 234 3.95 -2.67 20.10
C ALA A 234 5.26 -2.62 19.28
N GLY A 235 5.51 -3.58 18.42
CA GLY A 235 6.72 -3.66 17.62
C GLY A 235 6.88 -2.54 16.58
N TYR A 236 5.78 -1.91 16.14
CA TYR A 236 5.80 -0.94 15.04
C TYR A 236 6.56 0.34 15.38
N SER A 237 6.46 0.82 16.60
CA SER A 237 7.25 1.96 17.06
C SER A 237 8.76 1.68 17.05
N LEU A 238 9.17 0.45 17.33
CA LEU A 238 10.57 0.03 17.30
C LEU A 238 11.07 -0.10 15.86
N TYR A 239 10.26 -0.63 14.94
CA TYR A 239 10.61 -0.65 13.52
C TYR A 239 10.76 0.77 12.94
N TRP A 240 9.99 1.74 13.44
CA TRP A 240 10.21 3.13 13.05
C TRP A 240 11.59 3.66 13.50
N VAL A 241 12.03 3.32 14.71
CA VAL A 241 13.37 3.70 15.20
C VAL A 241 14.46 3.06 14.33
N LEU A 242 14.32 1.77 14.03
CA LEU A 242 15.24 1.07 13.14
C LEU A 242 15.28 1.70 11.73
N SER A 243 14.12 2.10 11.21
CA SER A 243 14.01 2.80 9.94
C SER A 243 14.73 4.16 9.93
N LEU A 244 14.66 4.90 11.04
CA LEU A 244 15.42 6.16 11.19
C LEU A 244 16.93 5.91 11.19
N ILE A 245 17.39 4.87 11.87
CA ILE A 245 18.82 4.49 11.90
C ILE A 245 19.29 4.05 10.51
N ASP A 246 18.51 3.21 9.83
CA ASP A 246 18.81 2.77 8.47
C ASP A 246 18.92 3.95 7.51
N TYR A 247 17.98 4.88 7.56
CA TYR A 247 18.04 6.10 6.76
C TYR A 247 19.30 6.90 7.02
N TYR A 248 19.67 7.09 8.29
CA TYR A 248 20.91 7.78 8.65
C TYR A 248 22.15 7.03 8.15
N ASN A 249 22.20 5.72 8.28
CA ASN A 249 23.31 4.90 7.80
C ASN A 249 23.49 4.99 6.26
N TYR A 250 22.40 5.11 5.52
CA TYR A 250 22.45 5.26 4.06
C TYR A 250 22.81 6.67 3.60
N THR A 251 22.40 7.70 4.32
CA THR A 251 22.47 9.09 3.85
C THR A 251 23.49 9.95 4.58
N GLY A 252 23.83 9.62 5.81
CA GLY A 252 24.58 10.51 6.70
C GLY A 252 23.81 11.77 7.12
N ASP A 253 22.50 11.84 6.90
CA ASP A 253 21.67 13.03 7.23
C ASP A 253 21.53 13.21 8.73
N ARG A 254 22.54 13.83 9.32
CA ARG A 254 22.60 14.12 10.75
C ARG A 254 21.48 15.04 11.20
N GLN A 255 21.09 15.99 10.38
CA GLN A 255 20.06 16.96 10.74
C GLN A 255 18.70 16.24 10.96
N THR A 256 18.35 15.32 10.09
CA THR A 256 17.11 14.51 10.23
C THR A 256 17.20 13.63 11.48
N LEU A 257 18.31 12.95 11.71
CA LEU A 257 18.51 12.13 12.90
C LEU A 257 18.33 12.97 14.18
N ASP A 258 19.00 14.11 14.28
CA ASP A 258 18.93 14.98 15.47
C ASP A 258 17.49 15.51 15.69
N SER A 259 16.79 15.90 14.63
CA SER A 259 15.42 16.43 14.74
C SER A 259 14.39 15.37 15.15
N LEU A 260 14.64 14.10 14.88
CA LEU A 260 13.75 12.98 15.20
C LEU A 260 14.21 12.15 16.43
N THR A 261 15.32 12.54 17.06
CA THR A 261 15.88 11.82 18.21
C THR A 261 14.88 11.74 19.38
N ASP A 262 14.17 12.81 19.70
CA ASP A 262 13.21 12.82 20.81
C ASP A 262 12.03 11.86 20.55
N ASN A 263 11.59 11.76 19.29
CA ASN A 263 10.55 10.79 18.88
C ASN A 263 11.05 9.35 19.07
N ALA A 264 12.31 9.09 18.68
CA ALA A 264 12.95 7.79 18.89
C ALA A 264 13.07 7.44 20.37
N CYS A 265 13.58 8.37 21.18
CA CYS A 265 13.70 8.19 22.63
C CYS A 265 12.36 7.85 23.28
N LYS A 266 11.30 8.58 22.93
CA LYS A 266 9.94 8.29 23.44
C LYS A 266 9.48 6.87 23.13
N LYS A 267 9.70 6.39 21.89
CA LYS A 267 9.34 5.03 21.49
C LYS A 267 10.15 3.96 22.23
N LEU A 268 11.45 4.19 22.38
CA LEU A 268 12.37 3.29 23.08
C LEU A 268 12.08 3.24 24.58
N ASP A 269 11.72 4.36 25.20
CA ASP A 269 11.38 4.44 26.63
C ASP A 269 10.03 3.76 26.91
N VAL A 270 9.06 3.85 26.00
CA VAL A 270 7.80 3.08 26.09
C VAL A 270 8.09 1.58 26.05
N ALA A 271 8.97 1.13 25.15
CA ALA A 271 9.34 -0.28 25.08
C ALA A 271 10.06 -0.78 26.36
N TYR A 272 10.83 0.08 27.01
CA TYR A 272 11.45 -0.25 28.30
C TYR A 272 10.42 -0.35 29.44
N ALA A 273 9.50 0.60 29.54
CA ALA A 273 8.45 0.62 30.55
C ALA A 273 7.50 -0.60 30.45
N HIS A 274 7.30 -1.11 29.23
CA HIS A 274 6.37 -2.21 28.93
C HIS A 274 7.08 -3.44 28.36
N TYR A 275 8.26 -3.76 28.87
CA TYR A 275 9.11 -4.80 28.33
C TYR A 275 8.42 -6.18 28.28
N GLY A 276 8.22 -6.69 27.08
CA GLY A 276 7.49 -7.92 26.80
C GLY A 276 5.97 -7.81 26.84
N THR A 277 5.41 -6.76 27.46
CA THR A 277 3.96 -6.54 27.52
C THR A 277 3.63 -5.06 27.41
N ASN A 278 2.69 -4.69 26.58
CA ASN A 278 2.22 -3.32 26.51
C ASN A 278 0.68 -3.29 26.59
N PRO A 279 0.10 -2.93 27.73
CA PRO A 279 -1.35 -2.97 27.94
C PRO A 279 -2.12 -1.96 27.08
N ASP A 280 -1.43 -0.93 26.57
CA ASP A 280 -2.03 0.11 25.74
C ASP A 280 -2.07 -0.28 24.26
N LEU A 281 -1.43 -1.40 23.88
CA LEU A 281 -1.33 -1.88 22.51
C LEU A 281 -2.00 -3.26 22.39
N GLN A 282 -2.79 -3.43 21.34
CA GLN A 282 -3.65 -4.60 21.19
C GLN A 282 -2.88 -5.88 20.92
N PHE A 283 -1.72 -5.82 20.24
CA PHE A 283 -0.85 -6.96 20.02
C PHE A 283 0.59 -6.50 19.72
N HIS A 284 1.56 -7.42 19.84
CA HIS A 284 2.98 -7.07 19.77
C HIS A 284 3.54 -7.02 18.35
N GLY A 285 3.00 -7.80 17.44
CA GLY A 285 3.41 -7.85 16.03
C GLY A 285 2.75 -9.01 15.30
N TRP A 286 2.99 -9.09 14.00
CA TRP A 286 2.46 -10.15 13.15
C TRP A 286 3.41 -11.35 13.13
N ASP A 287 2.97 -12.48 13.65
CA ASP A 287 3.55 -13.79 13.38
C ASP A 287 2.50 -14.90 13.59
N GLU A 288 1.71 -15.13 12.58
CA GLU A 288 0.65 -16.13 12.61
C GLU A 288 1.17 -17.57 12.85
N ARG A 289 2.41 -17.85 12.43
CA ARG A 289 3.01 -19.18 12.62
C ARG A 289 3.26 -19.51 14.07
N LEU A 290 3.50 -18.48 14.87
CA LEU A 290 3.74 -18.60 16.31
C LEU A 290 2.49 -18.33 17.13
N GLY A 291 1.35 -18.10 16.51
CA GLY A 291 0.13 -17.68 17.20
C GLY A 291 0.26 -16.32 17.88
N ALA A 292 1.23 -15.49 17.41
CA ALA A 292 1.62 -14.24 18.02
C ALA A 292 0.92 -13.01 17.43
N GLY A 293 -0.02 -13.19 16.54
CA GLY A 293 -0.81 -12.13 15.93
C GLY A 293 -1.99 -11.70 16.80
N PHE A 294 -3.11 -11.37 16.15
CA PHE A 294 -4.34 -10.97 16.82
C PHE A 294 -4.96 -12.04 17.71
N GLU A 295 -4.71 -13.32 17.39
CA GLU A 295 -5.35 -14.43 18.09
C GLU A 295 -4.78 -14.68 19.48
N ASN A 296 -3.47 -14.47 19.67
CA ASN A 296 -2.82 -14.69 20.96
C ASN A 296 -1.68 -13.70 21.23
N PRO A 297 -1.98 -12.42 21.46
CA PRO A 297 -0.96 -11.38 21.63
C PRO A 297 -0.13 -11.54 22.90
N ASN A 298 -0.61 -12.31 23.88
CA ASN A 298 0.03 -12.46 25.18
C ASN A 298 0.74 -13.81 25.36
N CYS A 299 0.95 -14.57 24.27
CA CYS A 299 1.74 -15.79 24.36
C CYS A 299 3.24 -15.48 24.56
N ASP A 300 3.99 -16.44 25.09
CA ASP A 300 5.41 -16.27 25.39
C ASP A 300 6.22 -15.90 24.13
N GLU A 301 5.89 -16.48 22.99
CA GLU A 301 6.54 -16.18 21.72
C GLU A 301 6.37 -14.72 21.30
N SER A 302 5.16 -14.20 21.43
CA SER A 302 4.85 -12.81 21.12
C SER A 302 5.60 -11.85 22.04
N GLN A 303 5.56 -12.11 23.35
CA GLN A 303 6.27 -11.32 24.35
C GLN A 303 7.79 -11.37 24.14
N ASN A 304 8.34 -12.56 23.90
CA ASN A 304 9.76 -12.74 23.65
C ASN A 304 10.21 -12.05 22.36
N THR A 305 9.39 -12.11 21.30
CA THR A 305 9.67 -11.37 20.04
C THR A 305 9.76 -9.87 20.31
N TYR A 306 8.83 -9.32 21.10
CA TYR A 306 8.85 -7.89 21.44
C TYR A 306 10.06 -7.54 22.32
N LYS A 307 10.43 -8.38 23.29
CA LYS A 307 11.63 -8.22 24.11
C LYS A 307 12.89 -8.17 23.25
N MET A 308 13.06 -9.13 22.34
CA MET A 308 14.23 -9.21 21.45
C MET A 308 14.30 -8.02 20.51
N LEU A 309 13.16 -7.59 19.95
CA LEU A 309 13.10 -6.40 19.10
C LEU A 309 13.45 -5.13 19.89
N SER A 310 13.04 -5.03 21.16
CA SER A 310 13.39 -3.91 22.04
C SER A 310 14.90 -3.86 22.29
N ILE A 311 15.52 -4.99 22.63
CA ILE A 311 16.96 -5.09 22.83
C ILE A 311 17.71 -4.69 21.55
N ARG A 312 17.27 -5.17 20.40
CA ARG A 312 17.85 -4.81 19.11
C ARG A 312 17.77 -3.30 18.87
N ALA A 313 16.58 -2.70 19.03
CA ALA A 313 16.38 -1.28 18.80
C ALA A 313 17.22 -0.41 19.73
N TRP A 314 17.33 -0.75 21.01
CA TRP A 314 18.19 -0.04 21.96
C TRP A 314 19.68 -0.14 21.58
N ASN A 315 20.16 -1.34 21.19
CA ASN A 315 21.55 -1.53 20.77
C ASN A 315 21.90 -0.71 19.53
N GLU A 316 21.07 -0.81 18.48
CA GLU A 316 21.32 -0.10 17.23
C GLU A 316 21.22 1.42 17.43
N PHE A 317 20.26 1.88 18.23
CA PHE A 317 20.14 3.31 18.56
C PHE A 317 21.34 3.81 19.39
N ALA A 318 21.77 3.05 20.39
CA ALA A 318 22.94 3.39 21.18
C ALA A 318 24.20 3.50 20.31
N ALA A 319 24.40 2.57 19.37
CA ALA A 319 25.50 2.61 18.44
C ALA A 319 25.45 3.84 17.52
N ALA A 320 24.28 4.19 17.01
CA ALA A 320 24.09 5.39 16.20
C ALA A 320 24.36 6.67 17.00
N MET A 321 23.91 6.73 18.26
CA MET A 321 24.14 7.87 19.17
C MET A 321 25.64 8.03 19.48
N ASP A 322 26.37 6.93 19.72
CA ASP A 322 27.82 6.99 19.90
C ASP A 322 28.53 7.53 18.65
N ALA A 323 28.21 6.99 17.50
CA ALA A 323 28.78 7.47 16.22
C ALA A 323 28.53 8.97 16.00
N CYS A 324 27.45 9.49 16.59
CA CYS A 324 27.09 10.89 16.55
C CYS A 324 27.64 11.73 17.71
N GLY A 325 28.40 11.16 18.62
CA GLY A 325 28.93 11.85 19.79
C GLY A 325 27.90 12.17 20.89
N ARG A 326 26.73 11.50 20.86
CA ARG A 326 25.68 11.60 21.89
C ARG A 326 25.87 10.49 22.93
N SER A 327 26.98 10.55 23.66
CA SER A 327 27.41 9.51 24.62
C SER A 327 26.44 9.34 25.80
N ASP A 328 25.71 10.38 26.18
CA ASP A 328 24.67 10.36 27.20
C ASP A 328 23.52 9.41 26.80
N LEU A 329 23.00 9.56 25.59
CA LEU A 329 21.95 8.69 25.06
C LEU A 329 22.47 7.27 24.81
N ALA A 330 23.65 7.13 24.26
CA ALA A 330 24.27 5.83 24.05
C ALA A 330 24.40 5.05 25.36
N ALA A 331 24.87 5.68 26.42
CA ALA A 331 24.99 5.06 27.75
C ALA A 331 23.61 4.66 28.33
N LYS A 332 22.61 5.53 28.20
CA LYS A 332 21.24 5.24 28.63
C LYS A 332 20.70 3.94 28.01
N TYR A 333 20.75 3.84 26.70
CA TYR A 333 20.13 2.69 26.01
C TYR A 333 20.97 1.42 26.11
N ARG A 334 22.30 1.51 26.29
CA ARG A 334 23.11 0.35 26.70
C ARG A 334 22.74 -0.17 28.08
N ALA A 335 22.46 0.74 29.02
CA ALA A 335 22.01 0.32 30.35
C ALA A 335 20.65 -0.43 30.28
N TYR A 336 19.75 -0.01 29.39
CA TYR A 336 18.50 -0.76 29.14
C TYR A 336 18.78 -2.18 28.63
N VAL A 337 19.71 -2.33 27.68
CA VAL A 337 20.14 -3.65 27.18
C VAL A 337 20.73 -4.49 28.29
N ASP A 338 21.70 -3.94 29.07
CA ASP A 338 22.39 -4.66 30.14
C ASP A 338 21.44 -5.15 31.24
N GLU A 339 20.42 -4.35 31.53
CA GLU A 339 19.41 -4.73 32.52
C GLU A 339 18.46 -5.80 31.96
N LYS A 340 17.86 -5.52 30.79
CA LYS A 340 16.74 -6.32 30.25
C LYS A 340 17.19 -7.62 29.56
N SER A 341 18.41 -7.74 29.11
CA SER A 341 18.92 -8.99 28.54
C SER A 341 19.18 -10.10 29.58
N ARG A 342 19.05 -9.79 30.86
CA ARG A 342 19.18 -10.77 31.96
C ARG A 342 17.84 -11.31 32.44
N GLU A 343 16.76 -10.68 32.04
CA GLU A 343 15.38 -11.10 32.34
C GLU A 343 14.87 -12.10 31.28
#